data_103d2d15e7945b312e9fd74764dc4ac1
#
_entry.id   103d2d15e7945b312e9fd74764dc4ac1
#
_cell.length_a   1.000
_cell.length_b   1.000
_cell.length_c   1.000
_cell.angle_alpha   90.00
_cell.angle_beta   90.00
_cell.angle_gamma   90.00
#
_symmetry.space_group_name_H-M   'P 1'
#
loop_
_entity.id
_entity.type
_entity.pdbx_description
1 polymer ?
#
loop_
_entity_poly.entity_id
_entity_poly.type
_entity_poly.pdbx_seq_one_letter_code
_entity_poly.pdbx_strand_id
1 'polypeptide(L)'
;MTAASKVVSMRDAIATHVRDGDTVLIEGFTHLICFAAGHEIIRQGRRNLTLCRLTPDLIYDQMIAAGCARKLVFSWAGNPGAGSLHAFRRAVEGKGRRLELEEYSHFGMVARLSAGAARLPFWTMRNYMGTDLPAANSMIRSVSCPYTGETLATVPALNPDVTIVHAQRSDAEGNAQIWGLLGVQKEAAFASSRVIVVVEELVDQAEIRADPNRTIIPGLIVDAVVVEPWGAHPSYAQGYYDRDNEFYIAWEAISRDPTALSRYLDEFVHSLSGRAEYVERNGGFERLRARQRVCAGVNYGF
;
A
#
# COMPACT_ATOMS: atom_id res chain seq x y z
N MET A 1 2.66 -32.59 -9.06
CA MET A 1 1.31 -31.94 -8.90
C MET A 1 1.50 -30.48 -9.22
N THR A 2 0.89 -29.98 -10.28
CA THR A 2 0.86 -28.52 -10.55
C THR A 2 -0.02 -27.88 -9.47
N ALA A 3 0.51 -26.88 -8.74
CA ALA A 3 -0.28 -26.12 -7.79
C ALA A 3 -1.45 -25.43 -8.52
N ALA A 4 -2.57 -25.26 -7.83
CA ALA A 4 -3.73 -24.58 -8.41
C ALA A 4 -3.40 -23.11 -8.68
N SER A 5 -3.86 -22.60 -9.83
CA SER A 5 -3.73 -21.19 -10.16
C SER A 5 -4.47 -20.32 -9.13
N LYS A 6 -3.82 -19.25 -8.68
CA LYS A 6 -4.37 -18.24 -7.76
C LYS A 6 -4.84 -16.98 -8.50
N VAL A 7 -4.83 -17.01 -9.82
CA VAL A 7 -5.18 -15.87 -10.66
C VAL A 7 -6.68 -15.62 -10.61
N VAL A 8 -7.07 -14.43 -10.19
CA VAL A 8 -8.46 -13.98 -10.09
C VAL A 8 -8.60 -12.54 -10.56
N SER A 9 -9.82 -12.06 -10.77
CA SER A 9 -10.07 -10.64 -11.06
C SER A 9 -9.83 -9.76 -9.82
N MET A 10 -9.54 -8.47 -10.03
CA MET A 10 -9.44 -7.49 -8.94
C MET A 10 -10.72 -7.48 -8.10
N ARG A 11 -11.87 -7.50 -8.75
CA ARG A 11 -13.18 -7.54 -8.08
C ARG A 11 -13.30 -8.74 -7.14
N ASP A 12 -12.97 -9.93 -7.63
CA ASP A 12 -13.10 -11.15 -6.84
C ASP A 12 -12.08 -11.21 -5.70
N ALA A 13 -10.85 -10.75 -5.95
CA ALA A 13 -9.82 -10.66 -4.94
C ALA A 13 -10.26 -9.77 -3.76
N ILE A 14 -10.75 -8.55 -4.04
CA ILE A 14 -11.23 -7.65 -3.00
C ILE A 14 -12.51 -8.18 -2.34
N ALA A 15 -13.46 -8.73 -3.11
CA ALA A 15 -14.71 -9.28 -2.56
C ALA A 15 -14.45 -10.42 -1.58
N THR A 16 -13.47 -11.28 -1.88
CA THR A 16 -13.17 -12.48 -1.09
C THR A 16 -12.29 -12.16 0.13
N HIS A 17 -11.29 -11.30 -0.06
CA HIS A 17 -10.21 -11.17 0.92
C HIS A 17 -10.28 -9.88 1.75
N VAL A 18 -11.03 -8.86 1.36
CA VAL A 18 -11.19 -7.61 2.14
C VAL A 18 -12.60 -7.54 2.73
N ARG A 19 -12.70 -7.43 4.06
CA ARG A 19 -13.96 -7.37 4.81
C ARG A 19 -14.10 -6.05 5.54
N ASP A 20 -15.32 -5.65 5.83
CA ASP A 20 -15.55 -4.50 6.71
C ASP A 20 -14.92 -4.75 8.08
N GLY A 21 -14.24 -3.74 8.60
CA GLY A 21 -13.53 -3.81 9.88
C GLY A 21 -12.09 -4.32 9.80
N ASP A 22 -11.65 -4.88 8.68
CA ASP A 22 -10.29 -5.38 8.50
C ASP A 22 -9.22 -4.30 8.69
N THR A 23 -8.06 -4.74 9.12
CA THR A 23 -6.80 -3.99 9.04
C THR A 23 -6.18 -4.24 7.67
N VAL A 24 -6.19 -3.21 6.82
CA VAL A 24 -5.75 -3.28 5.42
C VAL A 24 -4.47 -2.49 5.22
N LEU A 25 -3.49 -3.13 4.62
CA LEU A 25 -2.23 -2.50 4.23
C LEU A 25 -2.08 -2.59 2.70
N ILE A 26 -2.08 -1.44 2.01
CA ILE A 26 -1.69 -1.32 0.60
C ILE A 26 -0.26 -0.81 0.60
N GLU A 27 0.71 -1.71 0.40
CA GLU A 27 2.12 -1.35 0.52
C GLU A 27 2.70 -0.88 -0.80
N GLY A 28 3.73 -0.03 -0.67
CA GLY A 28 4.55 0.56 -1.72
C GLY A 28 5.18 1.84 -1.19
N PHE A 29 6.46 2.07 -1.44
CA PHE A 29 7.17 3.26 -0.96
C PHE A 29 7.46 4.20 -2.13
N THR A 30 6.55 5.13 -2.44
CA THR A 30 6.49 5.97 -3.66
C THR A 30 6.41 5.18 -4.96
N HIS A 31 6.80 3.95 -4.96
CA HIS A 31 6.91 2.95 -6.01
C HIS A 31 5.92 1.82 -5.74
N LEU A 32 5.29 1.29 -6.78
CA LEU A 32 4.39 0.13 -6.72
C LEU A 32 3.24 0.30 -5.71
N ILE A 33 2.67 1.49 -5.62
CA ILE A 33 1.48 1.72 -4.78
C ILE A 33 0.24 1.27 -5.55
N CYS A 34 -0.45 0.25 -5.06
CA CYS A 34 -1.58 -0.34 -5.77
C CYS A 34 -2.84 0.54 -5.70
N PHE A 35 -2.93 1.57 -6.55
CA PHE A 35 -4.12 2.41 -6.67
C PHE A 35 -5.34 1.63 -7.15
N ALA A 36 -5.14 0.65 -8.03
CA ALA A 36 -6.23 -0.17 -8.56
C ALA A 36 -7.00 -0.89 -7.44
N ALA A 37 -6.28 -1.47 -6.48
CA ALA A 37 -6.90 -2.14 -5.33
C ALA A 37 -7.62 -1.16 -4.40
N GLY A 38 -7.04 0.03 -4.14
CA GLY A 38 -7.70 1.07 -3.37
C GLY A 38 -8.98 1.56 -4.03
N HIS A 39 -8.98 1.75 -5.35
CA HIS A 39 -10.18 2.09 -6.12
C HIS A 39 -11.24 0.97 -6.04
N GLU A 40 -10.85 -0.30 -6.10
CA GLU A 40 -11.79 -1.40 -5.99
C GLU A 40 -12.40 -1.51 -4.58
N ILE A 41 -11.62 -1.28 -3.53
CA ILE A 41 -12.11 -1.19 -2.15
C ILE A 41 -13.18 -0.08 -2.02
N ILE A 42 -12.95 1.07 -2.66
CA ILE A 42 -13.91 2.19 -2.71
C ILE A 42 -15.18 1.76 -3.47
N ARG A 43 -15.04 1.19 -4.67
CA ARG A 43 -16.19 0.73 -5.49
C ARG A 43 -17.06 -0.28 -4.79
N GLN A 44 -16.46 -1.23 -4.06
CA GLN A 44 -17.21 -2.21 -3.28
C GLN A 44 -17.78 -1.66 -1.97
N GLY A 45 -17.51 -0.38 -1.66
CA GLY A 45 -18.05 0.29 -0.51
C GLY A 45 -17.59 -0.29 0.83
N ARG A 46 -16.37 -0.83 0.92
CA ARG A 46 -15.82 -1.36 2.17
C ARG A 46 -15.73 -0.27 3.23
N ARG A 47 -16.05 -0.63 4.49
CA ARG A 47 -16.22 0.34 5.59
C ARG A 47 -15.50 -0.11 6.86
N ASN A 48 -15.33 0.85 7.77
CA ASN A 48 -14.75 0.63 9.10
C ASN A 48 -13.33 0.06 9.08
N LEU A 49 -12.59 0.24 7.99
CA LEU A 49 -11.24 -0.30 7.85
C LEU A 49 -10.25 0.42 8.79
N THR A 50 -9.32 -0.33 9.34
CA THR A 50 -8.06 0.20 9.86
C THR A 50 -7.05 0.22 8.71
N LEU A 51 -6.78 1.39 8.17
CA LEU A 51 -5.80 1.54 7.11
C LEU A 51 -4.40 1.63 7.71
N CYS A 52 -3.46 0.87 7.16
CA CYS A 52 -2.07 0.85 7.62
C CYS A 52 -1.13 1.14 6.46
N ARG A 53 -0.13 1.99 6.68
CA ARG A 53 1.00 2.20 5.76
C ARG A 53 2.05 3.08 6.43
N LEU A 54 3.33 2.94 6.02
CA LEU A 54 4.38 3.85 6.51
C LEU A 54 4.10 5.29 6.08
N THR A 55 3.80 5.48 4.81
CA THR A 55 3.59 6.79 4.18
C THR A 55 2.28 6.84 3.40
N PRO A 56 1.10 6.90 4.07
CA PRO A 56 -0.16 7.15 3.40
C PRO A 56 -0.09 8.35 2.46
N ASP A 57 -0.55 8.15 1.24
CA ASP A 57 -0.56 9.16 0.17
C ASP A 57 -1.94 9.30 -0.47
N LEU A 58 -1.99 9.68 -1.76
CA LEU A 58 -3.21 10.00 -2.47
C LEU A 58 -4.29 8.92 -2.42
N ILE A 59 -3.93 7.65 -2.52
CA ILE A 59 -4.94 6.57 -2.48
C ILE A 59 -5.59 6.47 -1.09
N TYR A 60 -4.81 6.72 -0.02
CA TYR A 60 -5.35 6.77 1.33
C TYR A 60 -6.24 7.98 1.54
N ASP A 61 -5.89 9.14 0.97
CA ASP A 61 -6.74 10.34 0.98
C ASP A 61 -8.09 10.07 0.28
N GLN A 62 -8.08 9.36 -0.84
CA GLN A 62 -9.27 8.91 -1.57
C GLN A 62 -10.13 7.94 -0.74
N MET A 63 -9.51 6.93 -0.14
CA MET A 63 -10.21 5.96 0.71
C MET A 63 -10.84 6.61 1.96
N ILE A 64 -10.15 7.59 2.56
CA ILE A 64 -10.67 8.38 3.68
C ILE A 64 -11.87 9.23 3.21
N ALA A 65 -11.73 9.92 2.07
CA ALA A 65 -12.81 10.72 1.50
C ALA A 65 -14.05 9.88 1.18
N ALA A 66 -13.87 8.67 0.64
CA ALA A 66 -14.94 7.71 0.36
C ALA A 66 -15.55 7.08 1.63
N GLY A 67 -15.03 7.40 2.82
CA GLY A 67 -15.53 6.88 4.11
C GLY A 67 -15.19 5.42 4.38
N CYS A 68 -14.13 4.87 3.77
CA CYS A 68 -13.69 3.51 4.03
C CYS A 68 -13.04 3.35 5.41
N ALA A 69 -12.32 4.38 5.87
CA ALA A 69 -11.48 4.32 7.06
C ALA A 69 -12.22 4.67 8.36
N ARG A 70 -11.94 3.94 9.44
CA ARG A 70 -12.20 4.34 10.83
C ARG A 70 -10.94 4.76 11.55
N LYS A 71 -9.78 4.17 11.18
CA LYS A 71 -8.49 4.36 11.82
C LYS A 71 -7.37 4.38 10.77
N LEU A 72 -6.33 5.15 11.05
CA LEU A 72 -5.08 5.17 10.29
C LEU A 72 -3.90 4.86 11.20
N VAL A 73 -3.11 3.85 10.84
CA VAL A 73 -1.85 3.47 11.51
C VAL A 73 -0.70 3.81 10.57
N PHE A 74 0.16 4.75 10.94
CA PHE A 74 1.09 5.36 10.00
C PHE A 74 2.32 5.98 10.69
N SER A 75 3.26 6.49 9.88
CA SER A 75 4.38 7.30 10.37
C SER A 75 4.41 8.71 9.82
N TRP A 76 3.96 8.90 8.59
CA TRP A 76 3.87 10.21 7.95
C TRP A 76 2.77 10.15 6.89
N ALA A 77 1.92 11.15 6.80
CA ALA A 77 0.86 11.22 5.80
C ALA A 77 0.98 12.51 4.99
N GLY A 78 1.05 12.38 3.66
CA GLY A 78 1.21 13.55 2.80
C GLY A 78 1.24 13.20 1.32
N ASN A 79 1.23 14.25 0.49
CA ASN A 79 1.44 14.15 -0.95
C ASN A 79 2.94 14.42 -1.24
N PRO A 80 3.76 13.38 -1.48
CA PRO A 80 5.21 13.51 -1.50
C PRO A 80 5.70 14.49 -2.57
N GLY A 81 6.29 15.60 -2.12
CA GLY A 81 6.87 16.63 -3.00
C GLY A 81 5.86 17.51 -3.74
N ALA A 82 4.55 17.40 -3.47
CA ALA A 82 3.53 18.06 -4.26
C ALA A 82 2.38 18.73 -3.47
N GLY A 83 2.29 18.56 -2.14
CA GLY A 83 1.26 19.24 -1.36
C GLY A 83 0.68 18.43 -0.19
N SER A 84 -0.56 18.73 0.20
CA SER A 84 -1.25 18.15 1.34
C SER A 84 -2.31 17.12 0.95
N LEU A 85 -2.65 16.23 1.88
CA LEU A 85 -3.82 15.34 1.82
C LEU A 85 -4.99 16.04 2.52
N HIS A 86 -5.84 16.71 1.77
CA HIS A 86 -6.87 17.57 2.37
C HIS A 86 -8.07 16.79 2.92
N ALA A 87 -8.41 15.61 2.38
CA ALA A 87 -9.44 14.76 2.97
C ALA A 87 -8.99 14.20 4.33
N PHE A 88 -7.74 13.75 4.41
CA PHE A 88 -7.11 13.33 5.66
C PHE A 88 -7.13 14.48 6.70
N ARG A 89 -6.68 15.68 6.31
CA ARG A 89 -6.70 16.86 7.21
C ARG A 89 -8.12 17.15 7.72
N ARG A 90 -9.11 17.18 6.84
CA ARG A 90 -10.51 17.38 7.25
C ARG A 90 -11.02 16.29 8.20
N ALA A 91 -10.61 15.04 7.98
CA ALA A 91 -11.01 13.92 8.85
C ALA A 91 -10.37 14.01 10.25
N VAL A 92 -9.20 14.64 10.37
CA VAL A 92 -8.49 14.83 11.65
C VAL A 92 -8.91 16.12 12.35
N GLU A 93 -8.95 17.24 11.61
CA GLU A 93 -9.18 18.58 12.16
C GLU A 93 -10.68 18.94 12.21
N GLY A 94 -11.52 18.24 11.45
CA GLY A 94 -12.94 18.54 11.28
C GLY A 94 -13.81 18.26 12.51
N LYS A 95 -15.04 18.81 12.50
CA LYS A 95 -16.03 18.66 13.59
C LYS A 95 -16.89 17.37 13.49
N GLY A 96 -16.72 16.58 12.43
CA GLY A 96 -17.49 15.35 12.18
C GLY A 96 -16.93 14.12 12.87
N ARG A 97 -17.23 12.93 12.33
CA ARG A 97 -16.61 11.66 12.77
C ARG A 97 -15.11 11.75 12.55
N ARG A 98 -14.36 11.79 13.61
CA ARG A 98 -12.90 11.88 13.55
C ARG A 98 -12.31 10.53 13.15
N LEU A 99 -11.32 10.59 12.26
CA LEU A 99 -10.43 9.47 11.98
C LEU A 99 -9.56 9.20 13.22
N GLU A 100 -9.56 7.97 13.71
CA GLU A 100 -8.66 7.56 14.77
C GLU A 100 -7.23 7.47 14.21
N LEU A 101 -6.27 8.04 14.92
CA LEU A 101 -4.86 8.04 14.51
C LEU A 101 -4.00 7.22 15.46
N GLU A 102 -3.08 6.45 14.91
CA GLU A 102 -2.05 5.73 15.64
C GLU A 102 -0.71 5.96 14.93
N GLU A 103 0.05 6.96 15.40
CA GLU A 103 1.28 7.41 14.76
C GLU A 103 2.52 6.79 15.37
N TYR A 104 3.48 6.46 14.51
CA TYR A 104 4.81 5.95 14.85
C TYR A 104 5.88 6.65 14.03
N SER A 105 7.16 6.46 14.38
CA SER A 105 8.24 6.79 13.45
C SER A 105 8.27 5.79 12.28
N HIS A 106 8.94 6.13 11.17
CA HIS A 106 9.14 5.18 10.06
C HIS A 106 9.75 3.87 10.56
N PHE A 107 10.82 3.96 11.35
CA PHE A 107 11.45 2.76 11.94
C PHE A 107 10.50 2.01 12.87
N GLY A 108 9.65 2.70 13.63
CA GLY A 108 8.63 2.06 14.45
C GLY A 108 7.63 1.23 13.64
N MET A 109 7.19 1.73 12.49
CA MET A 109 6.32 0.98 11.58
C MET A 109 7.04 -0.23 10.97
N VAL A 110 8.28 -0.06 10.51
CA VAL A 110 9.14 -1.17 10.04
C VAL A 110 9.28 -2.23 11.14
N ALA A 111 9.62 -1.83 12.36
CA ALA A 111 9.80 -2.72 13.51
C ALA A 111 8.51 -3.50 13.85
N ARG A 112 7.35 -2.85 13.79
CA ARG A 112 6.05 -3.49 14.02
C ARG A 112 5.76 -4.58 13.00
N LEU A 113 5.97 -4.31 11.69
CA LEU A 113 5.78 -5.29 10.63
C LEU A 113 6.83 -6.41 10.69
N SER A 114 8.08 -6.07 10.99
CA SER A 114 9.14 -7.07 11.19
C SER A 114 8.83 -8.00 12.37
N ALA A 115 8.30 -7.46 13.47
CA ALA A 115 7.83 -8.28 14.61
C ALA A 115 6.71 -9.23 14.18
N GLY A 116 5.70 -8.72 13.42
CA GLY A 116 4.61 -9.54 12.89
C GLY A 116 5.11 -10.64 11.98
N ALA A 117 5.99 -10.32 11.03
CA ALA A 117 6.61 -11.28 10.12
C ALA A 117 7.43 -12.36 10.83
N ALA A 118 8.14 -11.97 11.89
CA ALA A 118 8.93 -12.89 12.73
C ALA A 118 8.11 -13.65 13.78
N ARG A 119 6.78 -13.44 13.85
CA ARG A 119 5.90 -14.01 14.87
C ARG A 119 6.28 -13.61 16.29
N LEU A 120 6.89 -12.44 16.48
CA LEU A 120 7.19 -11.86 17.77
C LEU A 120 6.02 -10.99 18.25
N PRO A 121 5.74 -10.93 19.58
CA PRO A 121 4.64 -10.11 20.09
C PRO A 121 4.92 -8.60 20.01
N PHE A 122 6.18 -8.19 20.04
CA PHE A 122 6.62 -6.80 19.99
C PHE A 122 8.07 -6.70 19.54
N TRP A 123 8.50 -5.47 19.21
CA TRP A 123 9.89 -5.13 18.90
C TRP A 123 10.43 -4.15 19.92
N THR A 124 11.74 -4.28 20.26
CA THR A 124 12.45 -3.36 21.16
C THR A 124 13.36 -2.42 20.39
N MET A 125 13.47 -1.17 20.82
CA MET A 125 14.32 -0.19 20.15
C MET A 125 14.76 0.93 21.10
N ARG A 126 15.84 1.65 20.72
CA ARG A 126 16.31 2.84 21.44
C ARG A 126 15.62 4.14 21.01
N ASN A 127 14.90 4.10 19.89
CA ASN A 127 14.09 5.22 19.42
C ASN A 127 12.98 5.56 20.44
N TYR A 128 12.41 6.75 20.30
CA TYR A 128 11.35 7.30 21.14
C TYR A 128 11.78 7.82 22.52
N MET A 129 12.90 7.38 23.08
CA MET A 129 13.39 7.91 24.35
C MET A 129 13.70 9.40 24.20
N GLY A 130 13.09 10.24 25.07
CA GLY A 130 13.24 11.69 25.01
C GLY A 130 12.42 12.40 23.93
N THR A 131 11.43 11.73 23.29
CA THR A 131 10.47 12.35 22.37
C THR A 131 9.08 12.36 22.97
N ASP A 132 8.17 13.18 22.43
CA ASP A 132 6.77 13.29 22.88
C ASP A 132 5.87 12.17 22.34
N LEU A 133 6.34 11.38 21.38
CA LEU A 133 5.53 10.37 20.73
C LEU A 133 4.99 9.28 21.67
N PRO A 134 5.76 8.78 22.67
CA PRO A 134 5.21 7.85 23.68
C PRO A 134 4.11 8.46 24.56
N ALA A 135 4.12 9.76 24.77
CA ALA A 135 3.06 10.45 25.51
C ALA A 135 1.76 10.57 24.67
N ALA A 136 1.90 10.69 23.36
CA ALA A 136 0.78 10.78 22.42
C ALA A 136 0.23 9.41 22.01
N ASN A 137 1.04 8.35 22.09
CA ASN A 137 0.69 6.99 21.65
C ASN A 137 0.96 5.96 22.78
N SER A 138 -0.08 5.56 23.48
CA SER A 138 -0.02 4.60 24.60
C SER A 138 0.42 3.18 24.20
N MET A 139 0.48 2.88 22.91
CA MET A 139 1.00 1.62 22.40
C MET A 139 2.53 1.56 22.41
N ILE A 140 3.20 2.71 22.50
CA ILE A 140 4.64 2.79 22.70
C ILE A 140 4.92 2.68 24.21
N ARG A 141 5.53 1.56 24.60
CA ARG A 141 5.82 1.26 26.00
C ARG A 141 7.32 1.09 26.23
N SER A 142 7.72 0.74 27.44
CA SER A 142 9.12 0.48 27.77
C SER A 142 9.32 -0.89 28.41
N VAL A 143 10.53 -1.43 28.28
CA VAL A 143 10.99 -2.66 28.92
C VAL A 143 12.45 -2.50 29.35
N SER A 144 12.84 -3.11 30.45
CA SER A 144 14.25 -3.23 30.84
C SER A 144 14.91 -4.35 30.05
N CYS A 145 16.04 -4.06 29.43
CA CYS A 145 16.84 -5.07 28.72
C CYS A 145 17.41 -6.08 29.73
N PRO A 146 17.13 -7.39 29.61
CA PRO A 146 17.59 -8.38 30.57
C PRO A 146 19.13 -8.59 30.55
N TYR A 147 19.80 -8.11 29.50
CA TYR A 147 21.24 -8.29 29.34
C TYR A 147 22.06 -7.08 29.81
N THR A 148 21.51 -5.86 29.66
CA THR A 148 22.25 -4.62 29.93
C THR A 148 21.62 -3.77 31.03
N GLY A 149 20.38 -4.04 31.45
CA GLY A 149 19.60 -3.20 32.34
C GLY A 149 19.08 -1.89 31.71
N GLU A 150 19.40 -1.61 30.46
CA GLU A 150 18.98 -0.41 29.76
C GLU A 150 17.46 -0.40 29.56
N THR A 151 16.82 0.75 29.74
CA THR A 151 15.41 0.92 29.39
C THR A 151 15.27 1.13 27.89
N LEU A 152 14.51 0.26 27.23
CA LEU A 152 14.24 0.31 25.79
C LEU A 152 12.76 0.63 25.56
N ALA A 153 12.47 1.36 24.48
CA ALA A 153 11.11 1.48 23.98
C ALA A 153 10.65 0.17 23.32
N THR A 154 9.34 -0.08 23.36
CA THR A 154 8.71 -1.23 22.68
C THR A 154 7.54 -0.77 21.82
N VAL A 155 7.34 -1.44 20.71
CA VAL A 155 6.16 -1.28 19.84
C VAL A 155 5.54 -2.65 19.60
N PRO A 156 4.20 -2.83 19.66
CA PRO A 156 3.55 -4.11 19.43
C PRO A 156 3.70 -4.53 17.98
N ALA A 157 3.69 -5.82 17.70
CA ALA A 157 3.62 -6.35 16.35
C ALA A 157 2.40 -5.78 15.60
N LEU A 158 2.55 -5.53 14.31
CA LEU A 158 1.45 -5.22 13.40
C LEU A 158 1.21 -6.43 12.51
N ASN A 159 0.02 -7.01 12.62
CA ASN A 159 -0.42 -8.15 11.84
C ASN A 159 -1.67 -7.76 11.05
N PRO A 160 -1.53 -7.20 9.83
CA PRO A 160 -2.68 -6.85 9.01
C PRO A 160 -3.56 -8.07 8.72
N ASP A 161 -4.88 -7.87 8.64
CA ASP A 161 -5.80 -8.90 8.17
C ASP A 161 -5.55 -9.20 6.70
N VAL A 162 -5.25 -8.15 5.91
CA VAL A 162 -4.88 -8.28 4.51
C VAL A 162 -3.80 -7.27 4.12
N THR A 163 -2.79 -7.77 3.40
CA THR A 163 -1.81 -6.93 2.70
C THR A 163 -2.00 -7.08 1.20
N ILE A 164 -2.03 -5.94 0.52
CA ILE A 164 -2.07 -5.85 -0.94
C ILE A 164 -0.74 -5.28 -1.41
N VAL A 165 -0.03 -6.03 -2.23
CA VAL A 165 1.27 -5.63 -2.80
C VAL A 165 1.14 -5.56 -4.31
N HIS A 166 1.57 -4.45 -4.89
CA HIS A 166 1.80 -4.39 -6.33
C HIS A 166 3.23 -4.83 -6.63
N ALA A 167 3.41 -5.66 -7.63
CA ALA A 167 4.69 -6.17 -8.08
C ALA A 167 4.82 -6.05 -9.60
N GLN A 168 6.02 -6.14 -10.12
CA GLN A 168 6.20 -6.08 -11.56
C GLN A 168 5.66 -7.34 -12.23
N ARG A 169 5.99 -8.52 -11.70
CA ARG A 169 5.51 -9.78 -12.27
C ARG A 169 5.34 -10.89 -11.24
N SER A 170 4.54 -11.88 -11.58
CA SER A 170 4.33 -13.08 -10.78
C SER A 170 4.03 -14.27 -11.70
N ASP A 171 4.25 -15.48 -11.22
CA ASP A 171 3.64 -16.66 -11.82
C ASP A 171 2.21 -16.90 -11.29
N ALA A 172 1.52 -17.88 -11.85
CA ALA A 172 0.14 -18.22 -11.46
C ALA A 172 0.03 -18.81 -10.04
N GLU A 173 1.14 -19.22 -9.44
CA GLU A 173 1.22 -19.73 -8.07
C GLU A 173 1.43 -18.61 -7.05
N GLY A 174 1.75 -17.39 -7.51
CA GLY A 174 1.92 -16.21 -6.67
C GLY A 174 3.36 -15.93 -6.25
N ASN A 175 4.36 -16.53 -6.89
CA ASN A 175 5.75 -16.16 -6.67
C ASN A 175 6.01 -14.80 -7.33
N ALA A 176 6.04 -13.73 -6.54
CA ALA A 176 6.10 -12.36 -7.04
C ALA A 176 7.52 -11.78 -6.99
N GLN A 177 7.92 -11.20 -8.11
CA GLN A 177 9.20 -10.53 -8.28
C GLN A 177 9.04 -9.03 -8.21
N ILE A 178 9.88 -8.41 -7.38
CA ILE A 178 9.92 -6.97 -7.16
C ILE A 178 11.34 -6.48 -7.26
N TRP A 179 11.53 -5.38 -8.00
CA TRP A 179 12.82 -4.67 -8.11
C TRP A 179 12.61 -3.17 -8.13
N GLY A 180 13.68 -2.43 -7.96
CA GLY A 180 13.66 -0.98 -7.80
C GLY A 180 13.63 -0.57 -6.33
N LEU A 181 12.88 0.49 -6.03
CA LEU A 181 12.76 0.97 -4.66
C LEU A 181 11.84 0.06 -3.86
N LEU A 182 12.40 -0.64 -2.89
CA LEU A 182 11.67 -1.48 -1.96
C LEU A 182 11.32 -0.70 -0.68
N GLY A 183 10.12 -0.94 -0.17
CA GLY A 183 9.68 -0.54 1.18
C GLY A 183 9.67 -1.75 2.11
N VAL A 184 8.54 -2.02 2.71
CA VAL A 184 8.31 -3.15 3.64
C VAL A 184 7.37 -4.22 3.07
N GLN A 185 7.32 -4.37 1.75
CA GLN A 185 6.44 -5.32 1.07
C GLN A 185 6.60 -6.74 1.59
N LYS A 186 7.85 -7.17 1.80
CA LYS A 186 8.16 -8.49 2.33
C LYS A 186 7.63 -8.65 3.76
N GLU A 187 8.00 -7.76 4.66
CA GLU A 187 7.58 -7.80 6.06
C GLU A 187 6.06 -7.72 6.18
N ALA A 188 5.43 -6.85 5.41
CA ALA A 188 3.97 -6.69 5.39
C ALA A 188 3.27 -7.98 4.92
N ALA A 189 3.74 -8.61 3.85
CA ALA A 189 3.19 -9.86 3.35
C ALA A 189 3.32 -11.00 4.39
N PHE A 190 4.51 -11.17 4.99
CA PHE A 190 4.74 -12.22 5.99
C PHE A 190 4.03 -11.95 7.33
N ALA A 191 3.73 -10.69 7.66
CA ALA A 191 3.01 -10.33 8.87
C ALA A 191 1.49 -10.55 8.75
N SER A 192 0.96 -10.66 7.53
CA SER A 192 -0.48 -10.64 7.27
C SER A 192 -1.13 -12.02 7.28
N SER A 193 -2.44 -12.02 7.52
CA SER A 193 -3.25 -13.24 7.46
C SER A 193 -3.64 -13.62 6.03
N ARG A 194 -3.78 -12.63 5.14
CA ARG A 194 -4.14 -12.78 3.72
C ARG A 194 -3.28 -11.84 2.89
N VAL A 195 -2.80 -12.34 1.74
CA VAL A 195 -1.92 -11.60 0.84
C VAL A 195 -2.49 -11.62 -0.58
N ILE A 196 -2.73 -10.44 -1.12
CA ILE A 196 -3.11 -10.23 -2.52
C ILE A 196 -1.90 -9.63 -3.25
N VAL A 197 -1.45 -10.29 -4.30
CA VAL A 197 -0.41 -9.77 -5.20
C VAL A 197 -1.07 -9.27 -6.48
N VAL A 198 -0.83 -8.01 -6.80
CA VAL A 198 -1.29 -7.37 -8.04
C VAL A 198 -0.08 -7.15 -8.92
N VAL A 199 -0.14 -7.54 -10.19
CA VAL A 199 1.03 -7.51 -11.08
C VAL A 199 0.74 -6.82 -12.40
N GLU A 200 1.81 -6.23 -12.96
CA GLU A 200 1.78 -5.71 -14.33
C GLU A 200 1.76 -6.86 -15.34
N GLU A 201 2.41 -7.98 -15.00
CA GLU A 201 2.62 -9.09 -15.92
C GLU A 201 2.56 -10.45 -15.21
N LEU A 202 1.85 -11.39 -15.84
CA LEU A 202 1.89 -12.80 -15.48
C LEU A 202 2.91 -13.52 -16.36
N VAL A 203 3.84 -14.24 -15.74
CA VAL A 203 4.91 -14.95 -16.44
C VAL A 203 4.93 -16.43 -16.08
N ASP A 204 5.66 -17.23 -16.86
CA ASP A 204 5.83 -18.64 -16.57
C ASP A 204 6.74 -18.86 -15.35
N GLN A 205 6.50 -19.98 -14.64
CA GLN A 205 7.32 -20.37 -13.48
C GLN A 205 8.81 -20.51 -13.82
N ALA A 206 9.14 -20.89 -15.05
CA ALA A 206 10.52 -21.00 -15.50
C ALA A 206 11.23 -19.64 -15.48
N GLU A 207 10.52 -18.57 -15.83
CA GLU A 207 11.06 -17.20 -15.79
C GLU A 207 11.30 -16.72 -14.36
N ILE A 208 10.39 -17.01 -13.44
CA ILE A 208 10.58 -16.74 -12.01
C ILE A 208 11.82 -17.47 -11.48
N ARG A 209 12.00 -18.74 -11.85
CA ARG A 209 13.13 -19.57 -11.42
C ARG A 209 14.48 -19.17 -12.03
N ALA A 210 14.45 -18.49 -13.17
CA ALA A 210 15.68 -18.01 -13.81
C ALA A 210 16.37 -16.89 -13.01
N ASP A 211 15.61 -16.12 -12.21
CA ASP A 211 16.15 -15.10 -11.31
C ASP A 211 15.45 -15.15 -9.93
N PRO A 212 15.76 -16.15 -9.11
CA PRO A 212 15.05 -16.36 -7.83
C PRO A 212 15.32 -15.23 -6.81
N ASN A 213 16.41 -14.48 -6.95
CA ASN A 213 16.77 -13.40 -6.02
C ASN A 213 15.80 -12.21 -6.07
N ARG A 214 15.06 -12.05 -7.16
CA ARG A 214 13.99 -11.04 -7.27
C ARG A 214 12.67 -11.48 -6.66
N THR A 215 12.50 -12.76 -6.32
CA THR A 215 11.27 -13.26 -5.70
C THR A 215 11.21 -12.81 -4.24
N ILE A 216 10.57 -11.68 -4.02
CA ILE A 216 10.44 -11.05 -2.69
C ILE A 216 9.30 -11.68 -1.91
N ILE A 217 8.21 -12.07 -2.60
CA ILE A 217 7.04 -12.70 -1.99
C ILE A 217 6.88 -14.10 -2.58
N PRO A 218 7.10 -15.16 -1.78
CA PRO A 218 6.90 -16.53 -2.25
C PRO A 218 5.41 -16.86 -2.35
N GLY A 219 5.03 -17.61 -3.37
CA GLY A 219 3.66 -18.03 -3.61
C GLY A 219 2.99 -18.73 -2.42
N LEU A 220 3.77 -19.38 -1.57
CA LEU A 220 3.28 -20.10 -0.39
C LEU A 220 2.39 -19.22 0.53
N ILE A 221 2.66 -17.93 0.63
CA ILE A 221 1.92 -17.00 1.52
C ILE A 221 0.91 -16.15 0.75
N VAL A 222 0.76 -16.32 -0.57
CA VAL A 222 -0.15 -15.55 -1.42
C VAL A 222 -1.48 -16.25 -1.54
N ASP A 223 -2.58 -15.53 -1.32
CA ASP A 223 -3.95 -16.05 -1.44
C ASP A 223 -4.55 -15.77 -2.82
N ALA A 224 -4.21 -14.63 -3.43
CA ALA A 224 -4.71 -14.24 -4.75
C ALA A 224 -3.64 -13.51 -5.57
N VAL A 225 -3.64 -13.76 -6.87
CA VAL A 225 -2.86 -13.05 -7.90
C VAL A 225 -3.82 -12.31 -8.80
N VAL A 226 -3.59 -11.03 -9.01
CA VAL A 226 -4.40 -10.19 -9.91
C VAL A 226 -3.50 -9.61 -10.98
N VAL A 227 -3.80 -9.88 -12.25
CA VAL A 227 -3.10 -9.26 -13.38
C VAL A 227 -3.80 -7.94 -13.69
N GLU A 228 -3.16 -6.83 -13.36
CA GLU A 228 -3.75 -5.49 -13.50
C GLU A 228 -2.69 -4.50 -14.01
N PRO A 229 -2.43 -4.48 -15.31
CA PRO A 229 -1.51 -3.51 -15.91
C PRO A 229 -1.90 -2.07 -15.56
N TRP A 230 -0.89 -1.23 -15.29
CA TRP A 230 -1.09 0.14 -14.79
C TRP A 230 -1.75 0.21 -13.40
N GLY A 231 -1.75 -0.88 -12.67
CA GLY A 231 -2.40 -0.98 -11.36
C GLY A 231 -1.82 -0.04 -10.31
N ALA A 232 -0.55 0.35 -10.45
CA ALA A 232 0.09 1.32 -9.56
C ALA A 232 -0.12 2.79 -9.98
N HIS A 233 -0.47 3.09 -11.25
CA HIS A 233 -0.64 4.48 -11.70
C HIS A 233 -1.65 5.25 -10.81
N PRO A 234 -1.38 6.48 -10.39
CA PRO A 234 -0.34 7.44 -10.78
C PRO A 234 1.03 7.26 -10.10
N SER A 235 1.21 6.28 -9.21
CA SER A 235 2.52 5.83 -8.78
C SER A 235 3.27 5.19 -9.96
N TYR A 236 4.53 4.84 -9.80
CA TYR A 236 5.31 4.21 -10.87
C TYR A 236 5.57 2.73 -10.61
N ALA A 237 5.80 2.01 -11.69
CA ALA A 237 6.32 0.65 -11.67
C ALA A 237 7.63 0.64 -12.48
N GLN A 238 8.77 0.51 -11.80
CA GLN A 238 10.07 0.57 -12.45
C GLN A 238 10.21 -0.49 -13.54
N GLY A 239 10.55 -0.04 -14.75
CA GLY A 239 10.62 -0.86 -15.94
C GLY A 239 9.33 -0.85 -16.79
N TYR A 240 8.23 -0.37 -16.26
CA TYR A 240 6.93 -0.33 -16.95
C TYR A 240 6.46 1.10 -17.21
N TYR A 241 6.44 1.97 -16.22
CA TYR A 241 6.03 3.39 -16.36
C TYR A 241 6.51 4.25 -15.21
N ASP A 242 6.68 5.54 -15.50
CA ASP A 242 7.08 6.57 -14.54
C ASP A 242 5.89 7.08 -13.70
N ARG A 243 6.22 7.76 -12.60
CA ARG A 243 5.26 8.47 -11.76
C ARG A 243 4.58 9.60 -12.53
N ASP A 244 3.26 9.68 -12.48
CA ASP A 244 2.50 10.80 -13.02
C ASP A 244 2.57 12.02 -12.09
N ASN A 245 3.65 12.78 -12.19
CA ASN A 245 3.89 13.95 -11.35
C ASN A 245 2.83 15.05 -11.57
N GLU A 246 2.26 15.16 -12.76
CA GLU A 246 1.19 16.14 -13.04
C GLU A 246 -0.05 15.81 -12.22
N PHE A 247 -0.42 14.53 -12.14
CA PHE A 247 -1.52 14.09 -11.30
C PHE A 247 -1.25 14.34 -9.80
N TYR A 248 -0.05 14.04 -9.32
CA TYR A 248 0.32 14.30 -7.92
C TYR A 248 0.23 15.79 -7.57
N ILE A 249 0.64 16.68 -8.48
CA ILE A 249 0.53 18.13 -8.30
C ILE A 249 -0.94 18.56 -8.35
N ALA A 250 -1.72 18.07 -9.31
CA ALA A 250 -3.13 18.41 -9.46
C ALA A 250 -3.98 17.96 -8.26
N TRP A 251 -3.57 16.89 -7.56
CA TRP A 251 -4.28 16.38 -6.39
C TRP A 251 -4.46 17.41 -5.28
N GLU A 252 -3.52 18.32 -5.11
CA GLU A 252 -3.62 19.43 -4.15
C GLU A 252 -4.93 20.22 -4.34
N ALA A 253 -5.23 20.61 -5.58
CA ALA A 253 -6.45 21.37 -5.90
C ALA A 253 -7.70 20.49 -5.81
N ILE A 254 -7.64 19.24 -6.28
CA ILE A 254 -8.75 18.30 -6.27
C ILE A 254 -9.17 18.00 -4.82
N SER A 255 -8.21 17.64 -3.97
CA SER A 255 -8.51 17.20 -2.60
C SER A 255 -8.88 18.35 -1.65
N ARG A 256 -8.48 19.59 -1.99
CA ARG A 256 -8.79 20.80 -1.21
C ARG A 256 -10.29 21.11 -1.22
N ASP A 257 -10.92 21.02 -2.36
CA ASP A 257 -12.36 21.24 -2.52
C ASP A 257 -13.15 19.92 -2.39
N PRO A 258 -14.00 19.76 -1.36
CA PRO A 258 -14.82 18.55 -1.19
C PRO A 258 -15.69 18.23 -2.40
N THR A 259 -16.19 19.24 -3.12
CA THR A 259 -17.04 19.05 -4.32
C THR A 259 -16.21 18.52 -5.49
N ALA A 260 -15.02 19.08 -5.72
CA ALA A 260 -14.10 18.59 -6.74
C ALA A 260 -13.64 17.16 -6.42
N LEU A 261 -13.36 16.85 -5.16
CA LEU A 261 -12.99 15.51 -4.72
C LEU A 261 -14.11 14.50 -4.92
N SER A 262 -15.36 14.85 -4.55
CA SER A 262 -16.53 13.98 -4.81
C SER A 262 -16.69 13.71 -6.30
N ARG A 263 -16.64 14.76 -7.13
CA ARG A 263 -16.71 14.61 -8.59
C ARG A 263 -15.60 13.70 -9.13
N TYR A 264 -14.36 13.86 -8.65
CA TYR A 264 -13.26 12.98 -9.03
C TYR A 264 -13.56 11.51 -8.68
N LEU A 265 -14.02 11.23 -7.46
CA LEU A 265 -14.35 9.87 -7.04
C LEU A 265 -15.50 9.29 -7.89
N ASP A 266 -16.52 10.09 -8.19
CA ASP A 266 -17.61 9.66 -9.05
C ASP A 266 -17.14 9.35 -10.47
N GLU A 267 -16.31 10.22 -11.06
CA GLU A 267 -15.86 10.12 -12.45
C GLU A 267 -14.78 9.06 -12.66
N PHE A 268 -13.81 8.95 -11.75
CA PHE A 268 -12.63 8.10 -11.94
C PHE A 268 -12.62 6.82 -11.09
N VAL A 269 -13.59 6.65 -10.18
CA VAL A 269 -13.67 5.46 -9.34
C VAL A 269 -15.05 4.80 -9.44
N HIS A 270 -16.13 5.48 -9.02
CA HIS A 270 -17.46 4.88 -8.91
C HIS A 270 -18.11 4.53 -10.26
N SER A 271 -17.95 5.40 -11.28
CA SER A 271 -18.55 5.18 -12.61
C SER A 271 -17.81 4.14 -13.45
N LEU A 272 -16.62 3.69 -13.03
CA LEU A 272 -15.79 2.80 -13.81
C LEU A 272 -15.92 1.34 -13.34
N SER A 273 -15.91 0.40 -14.27
CA SER A 273 -15.99 -1.04 -13.98
C SER A 273 -14.63 -1.62 -13.54
N GLY A 274 -13.53 -0.97 -13.86
CA GLY A 274 -12.19 -1.46 -13.55
C GLY A 274 -11.05 -0.57 -14.04
N ARG A 275 -9.85 -1.12 -13.99
CA ARG A 275 -8.62 -0.38 -14.29
C ARG A 275 -8.47 0.00 -15.76
N ALA A 276 -8.92 -0.86 -16.66
CA ALA A 276 -8.85 -0.57 -18.10
C ALA A 276 -9.61 0.72 -18.47
N GLU A 277 -10.83 0.89 -17.95
CA GLU A 277 -11.60 2.13 -18.16
C GLU A 277 -10.94 3.36 -17.52
N TYR A 278 -10.31 3.19 -16.36
CA TYR A 278 -9.52 4.26 -15.74
C TYR A 278 -8.36 4.70 -16.65
N VAL A 279 -7.65 3.76 -17.25
CA VAL A 279 -6.55 4.04 -18.19
C VAL A 279 -7.08 4.80 -19.40
N GLU A 280 -8.18 4.35 -20.00
CA GLU A 280 -8.81 5.03 -21.15
C GLU A 280 -9.26 6.46 -20.79
N ARG A 281 -9.86 6.65 -19.61
CA ARG A 281 -10.28 7.95 -19.11
C ARG A 281 -9.11 8.92 -18.90
N ASN A 282 -7.92 8.40 -18.58
CA ASN A 282 -6.69 9.18 -18.45
C ASN A 282 -5.95 9.39 -19.79
N GLY A 283 -6.57 9.10 -20.91
CA GLY A 283 -6.07 9.34 -22.26
C GLY A 283 -5.47 8.12 -22.94
N GLY A 284 -5.73 6.93 -22.40
CA GLY A 284 -5.36 5.65 -22.98
C GLY A 284 -3.90 5.26 -22.77
N PHE A 285 -3.59 4.01 -23.10
CA PHE A 285 -2.25 3.43 -22.95
C PHE A 285 -1.17 4.20 -23.73
N GLU A 286 -1.50 4.74 -24.91
CA GLU A 286 -0.55 5.50 -25.75
C GLU A 286 -0.07 6.77 -25.01
N ARG A 287 -0.98 7.54 -24.43
CA ARG A 287 -0.63 8.76 -23.70
C ARG A 287 0.19 8.44 -22.45
N LEU A 288 -0.16 7.41 -21.71
CA LEU A 288 0.56 7.02 -20.50
C LEU A 288 1.95 6.47 -20.84
N ARG A 289 2.09 5.67 -21.90
CA ARG A 289 3.39 5.20 -22.42
C ARG A 289 4.28 6.34 -22.91
N ALA A 290 3.72 7.36 -23.55
CA ALA A 290 4.49 8.51 -24.02
C ALA A 290 5.17 9.28 -22.87
N ARG A 291 4.72 9.10 -21.63
CA ARG A 291 5.31 9.70 -20.42
C ARG A 291 6.40 8.82 -19.78
N GLN A 292 6.59 7.62 -20.29
CA GLN A 292 7.60 6.70 -19.75
C GLN A 292 9.01 7.23 -20.06
N ARG A 293 9.80 7.46 -19.01
CA ARG A 293 11.19 7.86 -19.12
C ARG A 293 12.09 6.66 -18.85
N VAL A 294 12.85 6.25 -19.85
CA VAL A 294 13.88 5.22 -19.70
C VAL A 294 15.23 5.90 -19.66
N CYS A 295 15.96 5.75 -18.55
CA CYS A 295 17.33 6.26 -18.44
C CYS A 295 18.31 5.26 -19.04
N ALA A 296 19.11 5.70 -20.01
CA ALA A 296 20.18 4.88 -20.56
C ALA A 296 21.15 4.40 -19.45
N GLY A 297 21.56 3.14 -19.52
CA GLY A 297 22.49 2.54 -18.55
C GLY A 297 21.85 2.02 -17.25
N VAL A 298 20.55 2.21 -17.04
CA VAL A 298 19.84 1.59 -15.92
C VAL A 298 19.31 0.21 -16.32
N ASN A 299 19.63 -0.81 -15.52
CA ASN A 299 19.02 -2.12 -15.68
C ASN A 299 17.66 -2.13 -14.98
N TYR A 300 16.57 -2.11 -15.75
CA TYR A 300 15.21 -2.13 -15.24
C TYR A 300 14.69 -3.54 -14.95
N GLY A 301 15.50 -4.57 -15.21
CA GLY A 301 15.18 -5.92 -14.80
C GLY A 301 14.49 -6.79 -15.84
N PHE A 302 14.50 -6.39 -17.10
CA PHE A 302 14.07 -7.23 -18.23
C PHE A 302 15.18 -7.44 -19.23
#